data_6709a79571be80dda4b2401930b7b9fc
#
_entry.id   6709a79571be80dda4b2401930b7b9fc
#
_cell.length_a   1.000
_cell.length_b   1.000
_cell.length_c   1.000
_cell.angle_alpha   90.00
_cell.angle_beta   90.00
_cell.angle_gamma   90.00
#
_symmetry.space_group_name_H-M   'P 1'
#
loop_
_entity.id
_entity.type
_entity.pdbx_description
1 polymer ?
#
loop_
_entity_poly.entity_id
_entity_poly.type
_entity_poly.pdbx_seq_one_letter_code
_entity_poly.pdbx_strand_id
1 'polypeptide(L)' 'MAQYRVIKMLRKITEAQKEKALMTLELLTENPAGIGDHSTHDFYNNAEEAIKALAEADDVLDTIERYYPE' A
#
# COMPACT_ATOMS: atom_id res chain seq x y z
N MET A 1 13.70 10.16 -21.15
CA MET A 1 15.07 9.72 -20.87
C MET A 1 15.06 8.30 -20.35
N ALA A 2 15.95 7.46 -20.88
CA ALA A 2 16.00 6.04 -20.51
C ALA A 2 16.26 5.84 -19.02
N GLN A 3 17.09 6.69 -18.43
CA GLN A 3 17.46 6.59 -17.01
C GLN A 3 16.27 6.79 -16.07
N TYR A 4 15.21 7.45 -16.56
CA TYR A 4 14.01 7.66 -15.74
C TYR A 4 12.94 6.62 -15.93
N ARG A 5 13.12 5.72 -16.88
CA ARG A 5 12.12 4.68 -17.12
C ARG A 5 11.98 3.73 -15.93
N VAL A 6 13.11 3.37 -15.31
CA VAL A 6 13.05 2.51 -14.14
C VAL A 6 12.38 3.21 -12.96
N ILE A 7 12.61 4.52 -12.82
CA ILE A 7 11.96 5.30 -11.77
C ILE A 7 10.45 5.38 -12.02
N LYS A 8 10.06 5.59 -13.26
CA LYS A 8 8.65 5.61 -13.64
C LYS A 8 7.97 4.28 -13.31
N MET A 9 8.64 3.17 -13.60
CA MET A 9 8.14 1.85 -13.28
C MET A 9 7.96 1.68 -11.78
N LEU A 10 8.98 2.06 -11.00
CA LEU A 10 8.91 1.96 -9.54
C LEU A 10 7.80 2.81 -8.97
N ARG A 11 7.59 4.01 -9.52
CA ARG A 11 6.50 4.87 -9.09
C ARG A 11 5.14 4.19 -9.32
N LYS A 12 4.95 3.62 -10.51
CA LYS A 12 3.68 2.97 -10.83
C LYS A 12 3.42 1.73 -9.99
N ILE A 13 4.45 0.93 -9.76
CA ILE A 13 4.33 -0.24 -8.90
C ILE A 13 3.95 0.19 -7.48
N THR A 14 4.60 1.23 -6.98
CA THR A 14 4.34 1.71 -5.62
C THR A 14 2.96 2.33 -5.51
N GLU A 15 2.50 3.06 -6.54
CA GLU A 15 1.14 3.58 -6.56
C GLU A 15 0.11 2.45 -6.50
N ALA A 16 0.38 1.35 -7.22
CA ALA A 16 -0.51 0.19 -7.18
C ALA A 16 -0.51 -0.46 -5.80
N GLN A 17 0.65 -0.56 -5.17
CA GLN A 17 0.75 -1.10 -3.82
C GLN A 17 0.00 -0.25 -2.81
N LYS A 18 0.07 1.07 -2.98
CA LYS A 18 -0.66 2.01 -2.14
C LYS A 18 -2.17 1.80 -2.27
N GLU A 19 -2.66 1.70 -3.52
CA GLU A 19 -4.08 1.47 -3.76
C GLU A 19 -4.54 0.14 -3.17
N LYS A 20 -3.73 -0.89 -3.29
CA LYS A 20 -4.03 -2.20 -2.72
C LYS A 20 -4.17 -2.10 -1.19
N ALA A 21 -3.26 -1.40 -0.54
CA ALA A 21 -3.30 -1.22 0.90
C ALA A 21 -4.55 -0.46 1.33
N LEU A 22 -4.90 0.61 0.60
CA LEU A 22 -6.10 1.39 0.89
C LEU A 22 -7.36 0.55 0.74
N MET A 23 -7.44 -0.26 -0.32
CA MET A 23 -8.59 -1.15 -0.54
C MET A 23 -8.71 -2.16 0.58
N THR A 24 -7.58 -2.73 1.01
CA THR A 24 -7.58 -3.69 2.09
C THR A 24 -8.09 -3.07 3.38
N LEU A 25 -7.64 -1.86 3.70
CA LEU A 25 -8.10 -1.15 4.90
C LEU A 25 -9.59 -0.84 4.81
N GLU A 26 -10.09 -0.45 3.64
CA GLU A 26 -11.52 -0.21 3.46
C GLU A 26 -12.33 -1.46 3.74
N LEU A 27 -11.91 -2.59 3.17
CA LEU A 27 -12.60 -3.86 3.39
C LEU A 27 -12.63 -4.24 4.86
N LEU A 28 -11.50 -4.08 5.54
CA LEU A 28 -11.40 -4.42 6.95
C LEU A 28 -12.26 -3.53 7.83
N THR A 29 -12.34 -2.25 7.50
CA THR A 29 -13.14 -1.31 8.31
C THR A 29 -14.62 -1.41 8.02
N GLU A 30 -15.02 -1.70 6.79
CA GLU A 30 -16.42 -1.77 6.41
C GLU A 30 -17.08 -3.11 6.74
N ASN A 31 -16.30 -4.19 6.67
CA ASN A 31 -16.85 -5.53 6.83
C ASN A 31 -16.00 -6.40 7.77
N PRO A 32 -15.78 -5.95 9.00
CA PRO A 32 -14.94 -6.73 9.90
C PRO A 32 -15.49 -8.13 10.19
N ALA A 33 -16.80 -8.25 10.29
CA ALA A 33 -17.44 -9.54 10.53
C ALA A 33 -17.50 -10.40 9.28
N GLY A 34 -17.42 -9.79 8.10
CA GLY A 34 -17.49 -10.49 6.82
C GLY A 34 -16.17 -11.09 6.38
N ILE A 35 -15.13 -10.91 7.14
CA ILE A 35 -13.83 -11.48 6.81
C ILE A 35 -13.81 -12.96 7.17
N GLY A 36 -14.96 -13.46 7.48
CA GLY A 36 -15.19 -14.87 7.53
C GLY A 36 -14.90 -15.47 8.87
N ASP A 37 -14.48 -16.70 8.83
CA ASP A 37 -14.29 -17.50 10.02
C ASP A 37 -12.97 -17.23 10.72
N HIS A 38 -12.28 -16.19 10.27
CA HIS A 38 -10.98 -15.86 10.83
C HIS A 38 -11.12 -15.29 12.24
N SER A 39 -10.13 -15.54 13.02
CA SER A 39 -10.08 -15.04 14.38
C SER A 39 -9.87 -13.53 14.39
N THR A 40 -10.17 -12.92 15.51
CA THR A 40 -9.87 -11.53 15.75
C THR A 40 -8.38 -11.24 15.54
N HIS A 41 -7.55 -12.22 15.88
CA HIS A 41 -6.09 -12.12 15.68
C HIS A 41 -5.73 -11.92 14.21
N ASP A 42 -6.35 -12.70 13.32
CA ASP A 42 -6.11 -12.57 11.88
C ASP A 42 -6.56 -11.21 11.36
N PHE A 43 -7.67 -10.73 11.85
CA PHE A 43 -8.18 -9.40 11.49
C PHE A 43 -7.14 -8.33 11.84
N TYR A 44 -6.64 -8.36 13.09
CA TYR A 44 -5.67 -7.38 13.53
C TYR A 44 -4.36 -7.47 12.76
N ASN A 45 -3.89 -8.68 12.49
CA ASN A 45 -2.67 -8.88 11.71
C ASN A 45 -2.81 -8.31 10.30
N ASN A 46 -3.94 -8.55 9.66
CA ASN A 46 -4.19 -8.04 8.33
C ASN A 46 -4.23 -6.51 8.33
N ALA A 47 -4.85 -5.93 9.34
CA ALA A 47 -4.91 -4.47 9.46
C ALA A 47 -3.52 -3.88 9.67
N GLU A 48 -2.71 -4.49 10.53
CA GLU A 48 -1.35 -4.03 10.77
C GLU A 48 -0.50 -4.12 9.51
N GLU A 49 -0.60 -5.22 8.77
CA GLU A 49 0.15 -5.39 7.53
C GLU A 49 -0.25 -4.34 6.50
N ALA A 50 -1.55 -4.08 6.39
CA ALA A 50 -2.04 -3.11 5.42
C ALA A 50 -1.56 -1.69 5.74
N ILE A 51 -1.59 -1.29 7.01
CA ILE A 51 -1.16 0.05 7.38
C ILE A 51 0.34 0.22 7.20
N LYS A 52 1.11 -0.83 7.48
CA LYS A 52 2.55 -0.79 7.26
C LYS A 52 2.88 -0.71 5.76
N ALA A 53 2.15 -1.46 4.94
CA ALA A 53 2.33 -1.41 3.50
C ALA A 53 2.00 -0.03 2.95
N LEU A 54 0.95 0.59 3.47
CA LEU A 54 0.57 1.94 3.08
C LEU A 54 1.66 2.95 3.44
N ALA A 55 2.17 2.86 4.67
CA ALA A 55 3.23 3.76 5.14
C ALA A 55 4.50 3.59 4.30
N GLU A 56 4.86 2.36 3.98
CA GLU A 56 6.02 2.09 3.14
C GLU A 56 5.84 2.67 1.74
N ALA A 57 4.65 2.48 1.16
CA ALA A 57 4.37 3.01 -0.18
C ALA A 57 4.45 4.53 -0.21
N ASP A 58 3.88 5.19 0.80
CA ASP A 58 3.96 6.65 0.90
C ASP A 58 5.39 7.13 1.04
N ASP A 59 6.20 6.41 1.83
CA ASP A 59 7.60 6.76 2.02
C ASP A 59 8.38 6.62 0.72
N VAL A 60 8.16 5.54 -0.02
CA VAL A 60 8.83 5.32 -1.31
C VAL A 60 8.43 6.41 -2.30
N LEU A 61 7.14 6.75 -2.38
CA LEU A 61 6.67 7.80 -3.29
C LEU A 61 7.25 9.15 -2.93
N ASP A 62 7.34 9.47 -1.64
CA ASP A 62 7.98 10.72 -1.19
C ASP A 62 9.45 10.76 -1.59
N THR A 63 10.14 9.63 -1.46
CA THR A 63 11.55 9.53 -1.82
C THR A 63 11.73 9.76 -3.32
N ILE A 64 10.88 9.13 -4.13
CA ILE A 64 10.92 9.31 -5.58
C ILE A 64 10.67 10.77 -5.93
N GLU A 65 9.66 11.38 -5.32
CA GLU A 65 9.32 12.78 -5.60
C GLU A 65 10.44 13.72 -5.22
N ARG A 66 11.15 13.41 -4.14
CA ARG A 66 12.24 14.25 -3.66
C ARG A 66 13.43 14.21 -4.58
N TYR A 67 13.80 13.06 -5.10
CA TYR A 67 15.02 12.87 -5.87
C TYR A 67 14.79 12.82 -7.38
N TYR A 68 13.60 12.45 -7.81
CA TYR A 68 13.28 12.26 -9.23
C TYR A 68 11.89 12.83 -9.56
N PRO A 69 11.65 14.12 -9.28
CA PRO A 69 10.33 14.69 -9.57
C PRO A 69 10.04 14.67 -11.07
N GLU A 70 8.78 14.50 -11.43
CA GLU A 70 8.36 14.54 -12.83
C GLU A 70 8.39 15.94 -13.38
#